data_dc9240efa1f54af4125d32848ac02baa
#
_entry.id   dc9240efa1f54af4125d32848ac02baa
#
_cell.length_a   1.000
_cell.length_b   1.000
_cell.length_c   1.000
_cell.angle_alpha   90.00
_cell.angle_beta   90.00
_cell.angle_gamma   90.00
#
_symmetry.space_group_name_H-M   'P 1'
#
loop_
_entity.id
_entity.type
_entity.pdbx_description
1 polymer ?
#
loop_
_entity_poly.entity_id
_entity_poly.type
_entity_poly.pdbx_seq_one_letter_code
_entity_poly.pdbx_strand_id
1 'polypeptide(L)'
;MATATDELHAAPKRERPIVLIVEDQYELRQLYAQHLTLSGFDVIQAANGAEAIDHTSSHLPDVVLMDLSLPVMDGWEATRRLKADARTAHIPVVALTAYDGAGELQRATNAGCDWFVPKPCPPDALITEVRRVISAARR
;
A
#
# COMPACT_ATOMS: atom_id res chain seq x y z
N MET A 1 -13.89 24.57 12.96
CA MET A 1 -14.75 23.71 12.13
C MET A 1 -14.28 23.76 10.69
N ALA A 2 -14.08 22.58 10.08
CA ALA A 2 -13.63 22.52 8.69
C ALA A 2 -14.74 23.00 7.75
N THR A 3 -14.37 23.74 6.71
CA THR A 3 -15.31 24.15 5.68
C THR A 3 -15.62 22.97 4.75
N ALA A 4 -16.70 23.06 3.98
CA ALA A 4 -17.01 22.03 2.98
C ALA A 4 -15.88 21.87 1.95
N THR A 5 -15.14 22.96 1.65
CA THR A 5 -14.00 22.92 0.75
C THR A 5 -12.84 22.10 1.34
N ASP A 6 -12.56 22.26 2.62
CA ASP A 6 -11.53 21.50 3.32
C ASP A 6 -11.88 20.01 3.33
N GLU A 7 -13.15 19.68 3.56
CA GLU A 7 -13.61 18.29 3.54
C GLU A 7 -13.45 17.65 2.17
N LEU A 8 -13.63 18.42 1.10
CA LEU A 8 -13.48 17.91 -0.28
C LEU A 8 -12.03 17.70 -0.69
N HIS A 9 -11.09 18.48 -0.13
CA HIS A 9 -9.68 18.45 -0.53
C HIS A 9 -8.80 17.68 0.44
N ALA A 10 -9.20 17.55 1.70
CA ALA A 10 -8.45 16.79 2.68
C ALA A 10 -8.88 15.31 2.64
N ALA A 11 -7.93 14.40 2.72
CA ALA A 11 -8.24 12.98 2.88
C ALA A 11 -9.06 12.82 4.18
N PRO A 12 -10.17 12.06 4.16
CA PRO A 12 -10.96 11.85 5.37
C PRO A 12 -10.07 11.23 6.46
N LYS A 13 -10.14 11.81 7.65
CA LYS A 13 -9.41 11.31 8.81
C LYS A 13 -10.24 10.16 9.39
N ARG A 14 -9.88 8.94 9.06
CA ARG A 14 -10.57 7.75 9.54
C ARG A 14 -10.02 7.35 10.90
N GLU A 15 -10.89 6.91 11.78
CA GLU A 15 -10.48 6.31 13.06
C GLU A 15 -9.67 5.06 12.81
N ARG A 16 -10.07 4.28 11.79
CA ARG A 16 -9.34 3.09 11.37
C ARG A 16 -8.88 3.31 9.93
N PRO A 17 -7.59 3.62 9.74
CA PRO A 17 -7.07 3.77 8.39
C PRO A 17 -7.21 2.46 7.61
N ILE A 18 -7.42 2.59 6.31
CA ILE A 18 -7.56 1.44 5.41
C ILE A 18 -6.20 1.10 4.82
N VAL A 19 -5.79 -0.16 4.98
CA VAL A 19 -4.56 -0.70 4.40
C VAL A 19 -4.94 -1.76 3.37
N LEU A 20 -4.43 -1.61 2.16
CA LEU A 20 -4.53 -2.67 1.16
C LEU A 20 -3.24 -3.48 1.19
N ILE A 21 -3.36 -4.79 1.44
CA ILE A 21 -2.22 -5.71 1.37
C ILE A 21 -2.33 -6.53 0.08
N VAL A 22 -1.29 -6.45 -0.77
CA VAL A 22 -1.22 -7.17 -2.03
C VAL A 22 -0.12 -8.22 -1.93
N GLU A 23 -0.50 -9.47 -1.83
CA GLU A 23 0.38 -10.61 -1.64
C GLU A 23 -0.28 -11.86 -2.20
N ASP A 24 0.43 -12.62 -3.05
CA ASP A 24 -0.14 -13.81 -3.67
C ASP A 24 -0.13 -15.04 -2.76
N GLN A 25 0.78 -15.11 -1.78
CA GLN A 25 0.83 -16.23 -0.84
C GLN A 25 -0.26 -16.06 0.22
N TYR A 26 -1.23 -16.95 0.21
CA TYR A 26 -2.40 -16.85 1.05
C TYR A 26 -2.06 -16.75 2.54
N GLU A 27 -1.21 -17.66 3.04
CA GLU A 27 -0.88 -17.68 4.47
C GLU A 27 -0.18 -16.40 4.92
N LEU A 28 0.75 -15.91 4.11
CA LEU A 28 1.46 -14.67 4.43
C LEU A 28 0.52 -13.48 4.39
N ARG A 29 -0.35 -13.42 3.38
CA ARG A 29 -1.33 -12.34 3.27
C ARG A 29 -2.27 -12.32 4.47
N GLN A 30 -2.75 -13.50 4.90
CA GLN A 30 -3.62 -13.61 6.07
C GLN A 30 -2.89 -13.22 7.36
N LEU A 31 -1.62 -13.59 7.48
CA LEU A 31 -0.83 -13.22 8.64
C LEU A 31 -0.71 -11.71 8.79
N TYR A 32 -0.35 -11.04 7.72
CA TYR A 32 -0.26 -9.57 7.72
C TYR A 32 -1.62 -8.92 7.98
N ALA A 33 -2.66 -9.41 7.30
CA ALA A 33 -4.01 -8.86 7.46
C ALA A 33 -4.49 -8.96 8.91
N GLN A 34 -4.24 -10.11 9.56
CA GLN A 34 -4.64 -10.35 10.94
C GLN A 34 -3.92 -9.39 11.90
N HIS A 35 -2.60 -9.26 11.76
CA HIS A 35 -1.83 -8.37 12.61
C HIS A 35 -2.21 -6.91 12.42
N LEU A 36 -2.43 -6.48 11.18
CA LEU A 36 -2.87 -5.13 10.87
C LEU A 36 -4.25 -4.84 11.48
N THR A 37 -5.17 -5.78 11.35
CA THR A 37 -6.52 -5.64 11.92
C THR A 37 -6.45 -5.48 13.43
N LEU A 38 -5.65 -6.29 14.10
CA LEU A 38 -5.48 -6.23 15.55
C LEU A 38 -4.79 -4.94 16.00
N SER A 39 -4.04 -4.31 15.10
CA SER A 39 -3.33 -3.06 15.40
C SER A 39 -4.13 -1.80 15.08
N GLY A 40 -5.38 -1.93 14.69
CA GLY A 40 -6.28 -0.80 14.51
C GLY A 40 -6.55 -0.38 13.08
N PHE A 41 -6.19 -1.20 12.09
CA PHE A 41 -6.43 -0.89 10.68
C PHE A 41 -7.60 -1.70 10.13
N ASP A 42 -8.31 -1.11 9.18
CA ASP A 42 -9.20 -1.87 8.31
C ASP A 42 -8.37 -2.39 7.15
N VAL A 43 -8.49 -3.66 6.82
CA VAL A 43 -7.62 -4.31 5.84
C VAL A 43 -8.41 -4.81 4.66
N ILE A 44 -7.92 -4.48 3.46
CA ILE A 44 -8.41 -5.03 2.20
C ILE A 44 -7.28 -5.89 1.64
N GLN A 45 -7.63 -7.02 1.05
CA GLN A 45 -6.66 -7.98 0.54
C GLN A 45 -6.77 -8.12 -0.97
N ALA A 46 -5.64 -8.24 -1.63
CA ALA A 46 -5.54 -8.52 -3.05
C ALA A 46 -4.45 -9.58 -3.28
N ALA A 47 -4.68 -10.47 -4.25
CA ALA A 47 -3.76 -11.55 -4.53
C ALA A 47 -2.86 -11.27 -5.74
N ASN A 48 -3.15 -10.22 -6.50
CA ASN A 48 -2.36 -9.85 -7.68
C ASN A 48 -2.53 -8.35 -7.99
N GLY A 49 -1.77 -7.88 -8.98
CA GLY A 49 -1.78 -6.47 -9.33
C GLY A 49 -3.10 -5.96 -9.90
N ALA A 50 -3.83 -6.80 -10.63
CA ALA A 50 -5.12 -6.41 -11.19
C ALA A 50 -6.15 -6.17 -10.08
N GLU A 51 -6.22 -7.07 -9.11
CA GLU A 51 -7.06 -6.89 -7.93
C GLU A 51 -6.64 -5.66 -7.12
N ALA A 52 -5.33 -5.42 -7.03
CA ALA A 52 -4.82 -4.25 -6.32
C ALA A 52 -5.34 -2.96 -6.94
N ILE A 53 -5.34 -2.85 -8.26
CA ILE A 53 -5.86 -1.68 -8.95
C ILE A 53 -7.35 -1.52 -8.70
N ASP A 54 -8.13 -2.59 -8.83
CA ASP A 54 -9.57 -2.55 -8.62
C ASP A 54 -9.92 -2.13 -7.18
N HIS A 55 -9.27 -2.73 -6.20
CA HIS A 55 -9.52 -2.41 -4.80
C HIS A 55 -9.07 -1.00 -4.43
N THR A 56 -7.95 -0.55 -4.98
CA THR A 56 -7.47 0.81 -4.72
C THR A 56 -8.45 1.83 -5.27
N SER A 57 -8.94 1.62 -6.48
CA SER A 57 -9.90 2.53 -7.11
C SER A 57 -11.24 2.54 -6.38
N SER A 58 -11.68 1.39 -5.86
CA SER A 58 -12.99 1.27 -5.20
C SER A 58 -12.99 1.78 -3.76
N HIS A 59 -11.89 1.60 -3.03
CA HIS A 59 -11.86 1.86 -1.59
C HIS A 59 -10.98 3.03 -1.19
N LEU A 60 -10.11 3.49 -2.08
CA LEU A 60 -9.17 4.60 -1.83
C LEU A 60 -8.45 4.44 -0.49
N PRO A 61 -7.64 3.38 -0.31
CA PRO A 61 -6.97 3.12 0.96
C PRO A 61 -5.99 4.21 1.32
N ASP A 62 -5.58 4.25 2.58
CA ASP A 62 -4.59 5.20 3.07
C ASP A 62 -3.16 4.78 2.70
N VAL A 63 -2.95 3.50 2.46
CA VAL A 63 -1.66 2.97 2.02
C VAL A 63 -1.86 1.64 1.31
N VAL A 64 -1.01 1.37 0.32
CA VAL A 64 -0.95 0.09 -0.40
C VAL A 64 0.37 -0.59 -0.08
N LEU A 65 0.31 -1.80 0.48
CA LEU A 65 1.49 -2.63 0.69
C LEU A 65 1.58 -3.57 -0.50
N MET A 66 2.55 -3.34 -1.37
CA MET A 66 2.65 -4.00 -2.67
C MET A 66 3.84 -4.95 -2.73
N ASP A 67 3.57 -6.26 -2.79
CA ASP A 67 4.60 -7.22 -3.15
C ASP A 67 4.99 -6.97 -4.60
N LEU A 68 6.27 -6.94 -4.90
CA LEU A 68 6.73 -6.70 -6.25
C LEU A 68 6.70 -7.95 -7.12
N SER A 69 6.75 -9.15 -6.53
CA SER A 69 6.75 -10.41 -7.26
C SER A 69 5.37 -11.05 -7.26
N LEU A 70 4.48 -10.55 -8.12
CA LEU A 70 3.08 -11.00 -8.19
C LEU A 70 2.79 -11.70 -9.52
N PRO A 71 1.84 -12.66 -9.51
CA PRO A 71 1.35 -13.26 -10.76
C PRO A 71 0.38 -12.30 -11.47
N VAL A 72 0.08 -12.59 -12.74
CA VAL A 72 -0.87 -11.89 -13.61
C VAL A 72 -0.39 -10.49 -13.98
N MET A 73 -0.30 -9.60 -13.00
CA MET A 73 0.27 -8.27 -13.16
C MET A 73 1.19 -8.04 -11.97
N ASP A 74 2.48 -7.81 -12.24
CA ASP A 74 3.45 -7.61 -11.17
C ASP A 74 3.27 -6.27 -10.45
N GLY A 75 3.94 -6.14 -9.31
CA GLY A 75 3.81 -4.95 -8.48
C GLY A 75 4.34 -3.69 -9.12
N TRP A 76 5.33 -3.77 -10.00
CA TRP A 76 5.84 -2.59 -10.71
C TRP A 76 4.79 -2.03 -11.66
N GLU A 77 4.16 -2.90 -12.46
CA GLU A 77 3.14 -2.46 -13.42
C GLU A 77 1.91 -1.93 -12.69
N ALA A 78 1.47 -2.62 -11.64
CA ALA A 78 0.36 -2.16 -10.84
C ALA A 78 0.63 -0.79 -10.24
N THR A 79 1.83 -0.57 -9.69
CA THR A 79 2.22 0.72 -9.12
C THR A 79 2.22 1.81 -10.18
N ARG A 80 2.78 1.54 -11.37
CA ARG A 80 2.77 2.51 -12.46
C ARG A 80 1.36 2.96 -12.81
N ARG A 81 0.42 2.00 -12.90
CA ARG A 81 -0.97 2.31 -13.23
C ARG A 81 -1.65 3.12 -12.15
N LEU A 82 -1.41 2.78 -10.88
CA LEU A 82 -1.96 3.55 -9.76
C LEU A 82 -1.43 4.98 -9.75
N LYS A 83 -0.15 5.17 -10.04
CA LYS A 83 0.47 6.50 -10.06
C LYS A 83 0.10 7.32 -11.29
N ALA A 84 -0.34 6.66 -12.36
CA ALA A 84 -0.79 7.35 -13.58
C ALA A 84 -2.24 7.82 -13.50
N ASP A 85 -3.04 7.30 -12.56
CA ASP A 85 -4.44 7.68 -12.39
C ASP A 85 -4.53 8.76 -11.32
N ALA A 86 -5.08 9.92 -11.68
CA ALA A 86 -5.19 11.07 -10.77
C ALA A 86 -5.97 10.75 -9.49
N ARG A 87 -6.88 9.79 -9.54
CA ARG A 87 -7.69 9.41 -8.36
C ARG A 87 -6.90 8.63 -7.33
N THR A 88 -5.83 7.94 -7.74
CA THR A 88 -5.05 7.05 -6.88
C THR A 88 -3.59 7.45 -6.74
N ALA A 89 -3.12 8.41 -7.55
CA ALA A 89 -1.70 8.80 -7.59
C ALA A 89 -1.18 9.29 -6.23
N HIS A 90 -2.03 9.87 -5.40
CA HIS A 90 -1.65 10.41 -4.08
C HIS A 90 -1.52 9.34 -3.00
N ILE A 91 -2.03 8.12 -3.25
CA ILE A 91 -1.99 7.06 -2.26
C ILE A 91 -0.59 6.48 -2.18
N PRO A 92 0.05 6.47 -1.00
CA PRO A 92 1.41 5.94 -0.88
C PRO A 92 1.44 4.44 -1.15
N VAL A 93 2.43 4.02 -1.93
CA VAL A 93 2.69 2.61 -2.25
C VAL A 93 4.00 2.21 -1.58
N VAL A 94 3.91 1.24 -0.68
CA VAL A 94 5.05 0.65 0.00
C VAL A 94 5.42 -0.65 -0.72
N ALA A 95 6.58 -0.69 -1.32
CA ALA A 95 7.05 -1.89 -2.00
C ALA A 95 7.62 -2.88 -1.00
N LEU A 96 7.11 -4.12 -1.02
CA LEU A 96 7.67 -5.23 -0.27
C LEU A 96 8.55 -6.01 -1.24
N THR A 97 9.84 -6.07 -0.97
CA THR A 97 10.79 -6.69 -1.87
C THR A 97 11.66 -7.73 -1.17
N ALA A 98 11.78 -8.91 -1.77
CA ALA A 98 12.63 -9.98 -1.26
C ALA A 98 14.09 -9.77 -1.65
N TYR A 99 14.37 -8.86 -2.57
CA TYR A 99 15.69 -8.62 -3.12
C TYR A 99 16.15 -7.21 -2.81
N ASP A 100 17.41 -7.08 -2.42
CA ASP A 100 18.01 -5.81 -2.01
C ASP A 100 18.99 -5.24 -3.05
N GLY A 101 18.98 -5.76 -4.27
CA GLY A 101 19.84 -5.26 -5.33
C GLY A 101 19.44 -3.88 -5.82
N ALA A 102 20.44 -3.07 -6.20
CA ALA A 102 20.22 -1.70 -6.66
C ALA A 102 19.28 -1.62 -7.87
N GLY A 103 19.33 -2.62 -8.76
CA GLY A 103 18.48 -2.65 -9.95
C GLY A 103 16.99 -2.79 -9.62
N GLU A 104 16.66 -3.57 -8.62
CA GLU A 104 15.27 -3.76 -8.20
C GLU A 104 14.71 -2.52 -7.51
N LEU A 105 15.50 -1.90 -6.64
CA LEU A 105 15.12 -0.64 -6.02
C LEU A 105 14.93 0.47 -7.06
N GLN A 106 15.80 0.50 -8.08
CA GLN A 106 15.68 1.49 -9.15
C GLN A 106 14.39 1.27 -9.95
N ARG A 107 14.02 0.03 -10.26
CA ARG A 107 12.77 -0.28 -10.96
C ARG A 107 11.56 0.13 -10.14
N ALA A 108 11.57 -0.14 -8.85
CA ALA A 108 10.48 0.22 -7.96
C ALA A 108 10.33 1.74 -7.86
N THR A 109 11.45 2.47 -7.75
CA THR A 109 11.46 3.92 -7.73
C THR A 109 10.90 4.48 -9.03
N ASN A 110 11.34 3.93 -10.17
CA ASN A 110 10.86 4.37 -11.49
C ASN A 110 9.38 4.10 -11.69
N ALA A 111 8.84 3.05 -11.05
CA ALA A 111 7.42 2.75 -11.10
C ALA A 111 6.59 3.68 -10.21
N GLY A 112 7.22 4.40 -9.29
CA GLY A 112 6.56 5.37 -8.43
C GLY A 112 6.30 4.90 -7.01
N CYS A 113 6.98 3.83 -6.55
CA CYS A 113 6.87 3.41 -5.15
C CYS A 113 7.42 4.50 -4.23
N ASP A 114 6.69 4.77 -3.16
CA ASP A 114 7.04 5.85 -2.23
C ASP A 114 7.91 5.39 -1.08
N TRP A 115 7.88 4.10 -0.79
CA TRP A 115 8.56 3.52 0.38
C TRP A 115 8.97 2.09 0.08
N PHE A 116 9.98 1.59 0.75
CA PHE A 116 10.51 0.24 0.52
C PHE A 116 10.69 -0.50 1.82
N VAL A 117 10.23 -1.74 1.88
CA VAL A 117 10.41 -2.60 3.05
C VAL A 117 10.99 -3.93 2.57
N PRO A 118 12.17 -4.32 3.04
CA PRO A 118 12.77 -5.60 2.62
C PRO A 118 12.06 -6.78 3.28
N LYS A 119 11.95 -7.86 2.54
CA LYS A 119 11.49 -9.15 3.08
C LYS A 119 12.71 -9.95 3.56
N PRO A 120 12.58 -10.78 4.57
CA PRO A 120 11.38 -10.99 5.37
C PRO A 120 11.14 -9.82 6.32
N CYS A 121 9.87 -9.43 6.45
CA CYS A 121 9.48 -8.36 7.35
C CYS A 121 8.52 -8.92 8.41
N PRO A 122 8.90 -8.96 9.68
CA PRO A 122 7.98 -9.41 10.73
C PRO A 122 6.74 -8.51 10.80
N PRO A 123 5.56 -9.05 11.17
CA PRO A 123 4.33 -8.25 11.18
C PRO A 123 4.40 -6.97 11.99
N ASP A 124 5.00 -6.98 13.17
CA ASP A 124 5.13 -5.78 14.01
C ASP A 124 6.05 -4.72 13.36
N ALA A 125 7.11 -5.15 12.68
CA ALA A 125 7.96 -4.22 11.93
C ALA A 125 7.19 -3.59 10.76
N LEU A 126 6.37 -4.38 10.08
CA LEU A 126 5.53 -3.89 8.98
C LEU A 126 4.52 -2.87 9.50
N ILE A 127 3.89 -3.13 10.64
CA ILE A 127 2.94 -2.20 11.26
C ILE A 127 3.61 -0.87 11.57
N THR A 128 4.83 -0.90 12.11
CA THR A 128 5.60 0.31 12.40
C THR A 128 5.82 1.13 11.13
N GLU A 129 6.21 0.47 10.03
CA GLU A 129 6.42 1.15 8.76
C GLU A 129 5.11 1.73 8.20
N VAL A 130 4.01 0.99 8.29
CA VAL A 130 2.69 1.47 7.85
C VAL A 130 2.32 2.76 8.59
N ARG A 131 2.50 2.79 9.90
CA ARG A 131 2.20 3.97 10.71
C ARG A 131 3.06 5.19 10.31
N ARG A 132 4.33 4.95 10.01
CA ARG A 132 5.24 6.02 9.55
C ARG A 132 4.77 6.59 8.21
N VAL A 133 4.42 5.72 7.28
CA VAL A 133 4.00 6.13 5.94
C VAL A 133 2.70 6.94 6.00
N ILE A 134 1.71 6.45 6.74
CA ILE A 134 0.43 7.15 6.89
C ILE A 134 0.64 8.51 7.57
N SER A 135 1.46 8.57 8.61
CA SER A 135 1.76 9.80 9.31
C SER A 135 2.45 10.82 8.40
N ALA A 136 3.41 10.37 7.58
CA ALA A 136 4.10 11.24 6.63
C ALA A 136 3.17 11.76 5.54
N ALA A 137 2.25 10.95 5.05
CA ALA A 137 1.32 11.32 3.99
C ALA A 137 0.27 12.34 4.46
N ARG A 138 0.04 12.44 5.77
CA ARG A 138 -0.95 13.36 6.35
C ARG A 138 -0.38 14.72 6.77
N ARG A 139 0.91 14.91 6.57
CA ARG A 139 1.57 16.19 6.91
C ARG A 139 1.38 17.26 5.84
#